data_6867bd72345fa498768735577f0729a9
#
_entry.id   6867bd72345fa498768735577f0729a9
#
_cell.length_a   1.000
_cell.length_b   1.000
_cell.length_c   1.000
_cell.angle_alpha   90.00
_cell.angle_beta   90.00
_cell.angle_gamma   90.00
#
_symmetry.space_group_name_H-M   'P 1'
#
loop_
_entity.id
_entity.type
_entity.pdbx_description
1 polymer ?
#
loop_
_entity_poly.entity_id
_entity_poly.type
_entity_poly.pdbx_seq_one_letter_code
_entity_poly.pdbx_strand_id
1 'polypeptide(L)'
;MQVSGSSMDPTFSDRDVLLVRWYSQPTLDIALRTVVVIERDEMPGVFLIKRVQKSHNGLYWVEGDNRQSEMQELMNDSRKWGYIKAHEVRAKVLFRLKKSSGQKLQR
;
A
#
# COMPACT_ATOMS: atom_id res chain seq x y z
N MET A 1 2.41 3.16 -11.44
CA MET A 1 1.36 2.30 -10.87
C MET A 1 0.13 3.13 -10.56
N GLN A 2 -1.03 2.64 -10.89
CA GLN A 2 -2.26 3.36 -10.63
C GLN A 2 -2.94 2.80 -9.37
N VAL A 3 -3.44 3.71 -8.53
CA VAL A 3 -4.13 3.33 -7.29
C VAL A 3 -5.53 2.84 -7.63
N SER A 4 -5.94 1.75 -7.00
CA SER A 4 -7.30 1.23 -7.14
C SER A 4 -7.93 1.18 -5.75
N GLY A 5 -9.06 1.82 -5.60
CA GLY A 5 -9.80 1.82 -4.35
C GLY A 5 -9.42 2.95 -3.42
N SER A 6 -9.95 2.91 -2.22
CA SER A 6 -9.89 4.02 -1.28
C SER A 6 -9.09 3.73 -0.01
N SER A 7 -8.37 2.61 0.06
CA SER A 7 -7.72 2.22 1.30
C SER A 7 -6.63 3.19 1.74
N MET A 8 -6.10 4.00 0.82
CA MET A 8 -5.05 4.97 1.13
C MET A 8 -5.55 6.40 1.18
N ASP A 9 -6.85 6.64 1.11
CA ASP A 9 -7.39 7.97 1.28
C ASP A 9 -7.07 8.48 2.69
N PRO A 10 -6.79 9.74 2.86
CA PRO A 10 -6.71 10.80 1.84
C PRO A 10 -5.33 10.95 1.22
N THR A 11 -4.37 10.12 1.59
CA THR A 11 -3.00 10.24 1.09
C THR A 11 -2.96 10.04 -0.42
N PHE A 12 -3.55 8.95 -0.90
CA PHE A 12 -3.68 8.67 -2.32
C PHE A 12 -5.11 8.24 -2.59
N SER A 13 -5.65 8.69 -3.70
CA SER A 13 -7.03 8.43 -4.08
C SER A 13 -7.10 7.46 -5.24
N ASP A 14 -8.27 6.87 -5.42
CA ASP A 14 -8.50 5.99 -6.55
C ASP A 14 -8.08 6.65 -7.85
N ARG A 15 -7.34 5.92 -8.67
CA ARG A 15 -6.85 6.33 -9.99
C ARG A 15 -5.71 7.35 -9.95
N ASP A 16 -5.20 7.71 -8.79
CA ASP A 16 -3.93 8.44 -8.75
C ASP A 16 -2.85 7.57 -9.38
N VAL A 17 -1.86 8.18 -10.00
CA VAL A 17 -0.73 7.47 -10.59
C VAL A 17 0.51 7.75 -9.77
N LEU A 18 1.19 6.69 -9.35
CA LEU A 18 2.34 6.78 -8.45
C LEU A 18 3.59 6.31 -9.16
N LEU A 19 4.71 6.95 -8.83
CA LEU A 19 6.02 6.46 -9.19
C LEU A 19 6.51 5.55 -8.09
N VAL A 20 6.89 4.33 -8.44
CA VAL A 20 7.37 3.35 -7.47
C VAL A 20 8.75 2.86 -7.89
N ARG A 21 9.52 2.40 -6.91
CA ARG A 21 10.79 1.75 -7.15
C ARG A 21 10.69 0.32 -6.65
N TRP A 22 10.83 -0.62 -7.58
CA TRP A 22 10.76 -2.03 -7.22
C TRP A 22 12.03 -2.48 -6.54
N TYR A 23 11.87 -3.27 -5.49
CA TYR A 23 13.02 -3.87 -4.82
C TYR A 23 13.50 -5.07 -5.63
N SER A 24 14.82 -5.18 -5.81
CA SER A 24 15.37 -6.32 -6.53
C SER A 24 15.48 -7.56 -5.65
N GLN A 25 15.38 -7.38 -4.34
CA GLN A 25 15.46 -8.49 -3.39
C GLN A 25 14.74 -8.06 -2.11
N PRO A 26 14.39 -8.99 -1.23
CA PRO A 26 13.73 -8.64 0.02
C PRO A 26 14.55 -7.62 0.80
N THR A 27 13.89 -6.61 1.32
CA THR A 27 14.53 -5.50 2.02
C THR A 27 14.15 -5.55 3.49
N LEU A 28 15.15 -5.56 4.38
CA LEU A 28 14.92 -5.75 5.81
C LEU A 28 14.83 -4.45 6.60
N ASP A 29 15.24 -3.34 6.01
CA ASP A 29 15.33 -2.07 6.74
C ASP A 29 14.45 -1.00 6.14
N ILE A 30 13.20 -1.34 5.87
CA ILE A 30 12.27 -0.35 5.36
C ILE A 30 11.86 0.55 6.52
N ALA A 31 12.02 1.85 6.34
CA ALA A 31 11.71 2.81 7.38
C ALA A 31 10.22 2.80 7.70
N LEU A 32 9.89 3.01 8.96
CA LEU A 32 8.49 3.12 9.37
C LEU A 32 7.86 4.29 8.64
N ARG A 33 6.60 4.15 8.32
CA ARG A 33 5.76 5.11 7.63
C ARG A 33 6.01 5.20 6.13
N THR A 34 6.91 4.37 5.59
CA THR A 34 7.09 4.26 4.15
C THR A 34 5.83 3.66 3.53
N VAL A 35 5.38 4.23 2.41
CA VAL A 35 4.30 3.63 1.63
C VAL A 35 4.91 2.63 0.66
N VAL A 36 4.37 1.43 0.64
CA VAL A 36 4.94 0.32 -0.12
C VAL A 36 3.86 -0.34 -0.97
N VAL A 37 4.32 -1.08 -1.97
CA VAL A 37 3.50 -1.96 -2.77
C VAL A 37 3.77 -3.37 -2.29
N ILE A 38 2.73 -4.10 -1.95
CA ILE A 38 2.88 -5.47 -1.46
C ILE A 38 2.15 -6.44 -2.38
N GLU A 39 2.66 -7.66 -2.38
CA GLU A 39 2.03 -8.78 -3.07
C GLU A 39 2.08 -9.96 -2.11
N ARG A 40 0.92 -10.36 -1.60
CA ARG A 40 0.85 -11.46 -0.65
C ARG A 40 1.01 -12.78 -1.37
N ASP A 41 1.69 -13.73 -0.72
CA ASP A 41 1.88 -15.06 -1.28
C ASP A 41 0.54 -15.72 -1.59
N GLU A 42 -0.48 -15.45 -0.77
CA GLU A 42 -1.80 -16.05 -0.96
C GLU A 42 -2.60 -15.38 -2.07
N MET A 43 -2.15 -14.24 -2.57
CA MET A 43 -2.86 -13.51 -3.61
C MET A 43 -1.89 -13.09 -4.71
N PRO A 44 -1.28 -14.05 -5.43
CA PRO A 44 -0.30 -13.69 -6.44
C PRO A 44 -0.95 -12.86 -7.55
N GLY A 45 -0.20 -11.86 -8.00
CA GLY A 45 -0.67 -10.96 -9.04
C GLY A 45 -1.52 -9.80 -8.54
N VAL A 46 -1.86 -9.77 -7.26
CA VAL A 46 -2.63 -8.69 -6.68
C VAL A 46 -1.68 -7.77 -5.91
N PHE A 47 -1.54 -6.53 -6.37
CA PHE A 47 -0.64 -5.56 -5.77
C PHE A 47 -1.45 -4.55 -4.96
N LEU A 48 -1.10 -4.39 -3.69
CA LEU A 48 -1.81 -3.50 -2.78
C LEU A 48 -0.85 -2.42 -2.31
N ILE A 49 -1.37 -1.22 -2.07
CA ILE A 49 -0.57 -0.10 -1.59
C ILE A 49 -0.94 0.12 -0.14
N LYS A 50 0.07 0.04 0.74
CA LYS A 50 -0.12 0.14 2.18
C LYS A 50 1.03 0.92 2.78
N ARG A 51 0.91 1.30 4.06
CA ARG A 51 1.97 2.00 4.78
C ARG A 51 2.54 1.10 5.86
N VAL A 52 3.87 1.06 5.97
CA VAL A 52 4.55 0.30 7.01
C VAL A 52 4.36 1.02 8.33
N GLN A 53 3.74 0.36 9.30
CA GLN A 53 3.49 0.93 10.62
C GLN A 53 4.44 0.40 11.67
N LYS A 54 4.86 -0.85 11.55
CA LYS A 54 5.77 -1.48 12.51
C LYS A 54 6.65 -2.48 11.78
N SER A 55 7.77 -2.82 12.40
CA SER A 55 8.60 -3.92 11.91
C SER A 55 9.09 -4.71 13.11
N HIS A 56 9.33 -6.00 12.92
CA HIS A 56 9.79 -6.88 13.98
C HIS A 56 10.46 -8.10 13.36
N ASN A 57 11.74 -8.27 13.64
CA ASN A 57 12.49 -9.45 13.18
C ASN A 57 12.35 -9.70 11.67
N GLY A 58 12.45 -8.63 10.89
CA GLY A 58 12.38 -8.75 9.43
C GLY A 58 10.98 -8.88 8.88
N LEU A 59 9.96 -8.79 9.72
CA LEU A 59 8.57 -8.80 9.31
C LEU A 59 8.01 -7.39 9.34
N TYR A 60 6.97 -7.13 8.56
CA TYR A 60 6.38 -5.80 8.46
C TYR A 60 4.90 -5.84 8.78
N TRP A 61 4.45 -4.83 9.49
CA TRP A 61 3.03 -4.60 9.75
C TRP A 61 2.60 -3.42 8.87
N VAL A 62 1.69 -3.68 7.95
CA VAL A 62 1.26 -2.68 6.97
C VAL A 62 -0.23 -2.43 7.09
N GLU A 63 -0.62 -1.16 6.95
CA GLU A 63 -2.03 -0.76 7.03
C GLU A 63 -2.35 0.27 5.97
N GLY A 64 -3.60 0.28 5.56
CA GLY A 64 -4.11 1.37 4.73
C GLY A 64 -4.29 2.63 5.54
N ASP A 65 -4.16 3.80 4.90
CA ASP A 65 -4.28 5.09 5.59
C ASP A 65 -5.72 5.47 5.88
N ASN A 66 -6.68 4.88 5.20
CA ASN A 66 -8.08 5.24 5.37
C ASN A 66 -8.58 4.71 6.71
N ARG A 67 -8.92 5.61 7.62
CA ARG A 67 -9.40 5.25 8.95
C ARG A 67 -10.91 5.37 9.09
N GLN A 68 -11.58 5.75 8.02
CA GLN A 68 -13.02 5.98 8.11
C GLN A 68 -13.84 4.72 7.85
N SER A 69 -13.20 3.68 7.38
CA SER A 69 -13.93 2.46 7.06
C SER A 69 -14.41 1.79 8.33
N GLU A 70 -15.71 1.50 8.36
CA GLU A 70 -16.30 0.72 9.43
C GLU A 70 -16.27 -0.76 9.13
N MET A 71 -15.80 -1.14 7.95
CA MET A 71 -15.90 -2.50 7.47
C MET A 71 -14.57 -3.20 7.61
N GLN A 72 -14.19 -3.43 8.85
CA GLN A 72 -12.88 -4.03 9.13
C GLN A 72 -12.72 -5.39 8.49
N GLU A 73 -13.80 -6.11 8.33
CA GLU A 73 -13.73 -7.41 7.68
C GLU A 73 -13.32 -7.30 6.22
N LEU A 74 -13.43 -6.10 5.62
CA LEU A 74 -13.01 -5.89 4.24
C LEU A 74 -11.61 -5.31 4.12
N MET A 75 -10.95 -5.04 5.24
CA MET A 75 -9.59 -4.52 5.18
C MET A 75 -8.65 -5.61 4.73
N ASN A 76 -7.82 -5.29 3.75
CA ASN A 76 -6.80 -6.20 3.26
C ASN A 76 -5.44 -5.68 3.68
N ASP A 77 -5.16 -5.77 4.97
CA ASP A 77 -3.87 -5.36 5.50
C ASP A 77 -3.57 -6.15 6.79
N SER A 78 -2.52 -5.75 7.50
CA SER A 78 -2.04 -6.50 8.65
C SER A 78 -3.04 -6.57 9.80
N ARG A 79 -4.02 -5.66 9.83
CA ARG A 79 -5.08 -5.77 10.85
C ARG A 79 -5.87 -7.06 10.69
N LYS A 80 -5.85 -7.62 9.49
CA LYS A 80 -6.49 -8.89 9.18
C LYS A 80 -5.50 -10.05 9.15
N TRP A 81 -4.30 -9.81 8.61
CA TRP A 81 -3.33 -10.90 8.34
C TRP A 81 -2.24 -11.03 9.38
N GLY A 82 -1.99 -10.00 10.19
CA GLY A 82 -0.78 -9.94 11.00
C GLY A 82 0.41 -9.46 10.19
N TYR A 83 1.60 -9.74 10.70
CA TYR A 83 2.84 -9.35 10.01
C TYR A 83 2.97 -10.07 8.68
N ILE A 84 3.58 -9.39 7.72
CA ILE A 84 3.90 -9.98 6.42
C ILE A 84 5.41 -10.12 6.31
N LYS A 85 5.82 -10.96 5.36
CA LYS A 85 7.23 -11.28 5.18
C LYS A 85 7.89 -10.24 4.29
N ALA A 86 9.21 -10.07 4.47
CA ALA A 86 9.95 -9.06 3.70
C ALA A 86 9.80 -9.25 2.20
N HIS A 87 9.77 -10.49 1.70
CA HIS A 87 9.68 -10.73 0.26
C HIS A 87 8.30 -10.37 -0.29
N GLU A 88 7.29 -10.19 0.57
CA GLU A 88 5.98 -9.73 0.12
C GLU A 88 5.93 -8.22 -0.09
N VAL A 89 6.94 -7.49 0.37
CA VAL A 89 7.04 -6.06 0.11
C VAL A 89 7.84 -5.88 -1.17
N ARG A 90 7.16 -5.45 -2.23
CA ARG A 90 7.73 -5.51 -3.57
C ARG A 90 8.32 -4.20 -4.05
N ALA A 91 7.81 -3.07 -3.58
CA ALA A 91 8.26 -1.77 -4.07
C ALA A 91 8.03 -0.69 -3.02
N LYS A 92 8.73 0.42 -3.19
CA LYS A 92 8.56 1.62 -2.39
C LYS A 92 7.88 2.67 -3.25
N VAL A 93 6.85 3.32 -2.73
CA VAL A 93 6.22 4.44 -3.41
C VAL A 93 7.08 5.67 -3.19
N LEU A 94 7.50 6.31 -4.28
CA LEU A 94 8.34 7.50 -4.21
C LEU A 94 7.51 8.76 -4.12
N PHE A 95 6.57 8.95 -5.05
CA PHE A 95 5.67 10.10 -5.01
C PHE A 95 4.56 9.93 -6.03
N ARG A 96 3.56 10.81 -5.96
CA ARG A 96 2.45 10.81 -6.91
C ARG A 96 2.87 11.56 -8.18
N LEU A 97 2.72 10.89 -9.32
CA LEU A 97 2.99 11.49 -10.61
C LEU A 97 1.79 12.24 -11.14
N LYS A 98 0.57 11.71 -10.90
CA LYS A 98 -0.63 12.29 -11.45
C LYS A 98 -1.77 12.07 -10.48
N LYS A 99 -2.43 13.18 -10.12
CA LYS A 99 -3.57 13.12 -9.22
C LYS A 99 -4.83 12.82 -10.01
N SER A 100 -5.69 12.01 -9.43
CA SER A 100 -6.98 11.72 -10.03
C SER A 100 -7.77 13.02 -10.21
N SER A 101 -8.40 13.16 -11.38
CA SER A 101 -9.22 14.32 -11.65
C SER A 101 -10.66 13.90 -11.85
N GLY A 102 -11.05 12.88 -11.14
CA GLY A 102 -12.34 12.22 -11.39
C GLY A 102 -13.52 13.13 -11.42
N GLN A 103 -13.40 14.31 -10.83
CA GLN A 103 -14.48 15.12 -10.83
C GLN A 103 -14.44 16.15 -11.85
N LYS A 104 -13.64 16.28 -12.50
CA LYS A 104 -13.66 17.22 -13.33
C LYS A 104 -14.51 17.19 -14.29
N LEU A 105 -14.96 16.62 -14.32
CA LEU A 105 -15.74 16.53 -15.16
C LEU A 105 -16.64 17.36 -15.26
N GLN A 106 -16.79 17.85 -14.88
CA GLN A 106 -17.64 18.52 -15.00
C GLN A 106 -17.57 19.53 -15.69
N ARG A 107 -17.43 19.69 -16.22
CA ARG A 107 -17.47 20.63 -16.84
C ARG A 107 -18.15 20.59 -17.51
#